data_6a2c0d9b1b7b08c8752daf12e8d8e9a8
#
_entry.id   6a2c0d9b1b7b08c8752daf12e8d8e9a8
#
_cell.length_a   1.000
_cell.length_b   1.000
_cell.length_c   1.000
_cell.angle_alpha   90.00
_cell.angle_beta   90.00
_cell.angle_gamma   90.00
#
_symmetry.space_group_name_H-M   'P 1'
#
loop_
_entity.id
_entity.type
_entity.pdbx_description
1 polymer ?
#
loop_
_entity_poly.entity_id
_entity_poly.type
_entity_poly.pdbx_seq_one_letter_code
_entity_poly.pdbx_strand_id
1 'polypeptide(L)'
;MAALPHEVIELRDVVLPLVELKNTGALPVRQTTQFLALHGLTSVNDFVLIKPHQAKDMVKASSARNPAQAMGILTQNNLTGLIWYVKDMTRRGLPIDANTIVLNDLHCGHMAYEAYVQNRDKGKNIKTLEKWCDKYDFDDWDRKVTETLSLVYGRNYCPVAYVIRPDKPAGWDPAVDAVNDYERLMYQLPLNGIAFEQDNETVFSFIQLAVVHTQAETWIYDHVPARDGRGAMRALRNHYEGDAELDVQASKAQHVLDTLVYTNEKQMTFEAMITKLNKAYNALKRQGQEFTEKSKVEQLAKRIKNPSRDIQITVAVENMREIHKANYTAATQYITTRMAQINSASVNAPGANARRISKVSSSDMARTKWNGVDIRDPWRKFTEDEWFTRLGDRGQELVRAKRRSSSGRGHGGHGRGGRGHGGHGRGYQGRGRA
;
A
#
# COMPACT_ATOMS: atom_id res chain seq x y z
N MET A 1 -21.82 29.03 53.35
CA MET A 1 -21.20 28.61 52.08
C MET A 1 -22.17 27.70 51.37
N ALA A 2 -22.58 27.96 50.14
CA ALA A 2 -23.42 27.08 49.40
C ALA A 2 -22.66 25.75 49.18
N ALA A 3 -23.38 24.61 49.28
CA ALA A 3 -22.79 23.31 48.97
C ALA A 3 -22.35 23.28 47.50
N LEU A 4 -21.18 22.75 47.24
CA LEU A 4 -20.71 22.55 45.88
C LEU A 4 -21.60 21.49 45.17
N PRO A 5 -21.88 21.66 43.86
CA PRO A 5 -22.55 20.65 43.07
C PRO A 5 -21.84 19.28 43.17
N HIS A 6 -22.60 18.18 43.13
CA HIS A 6 -22.05 16.83 43.23
C HIS A 6 -20.95 16.54 42.23
N GLU A 7 -21.12 16.95 40.97
CA GLU A 7 -20.13 16.77 39.87
C GLU A 7 -18.80 17.48 40.17
N VAL A 8 -18.85 18.65 40.80
CA VAL A 8 -17.66 19.39 41.23
C VAL A 8 -16.93 18.65 42.36
N ILE A 9 -17.69 18.01 43.27
CA ILE A 9 -17.12 17.21 44.35
C ILE A 9 -16.45 15.97 43.81
N GLU A 10 -17.08 15.25 42.88
CA GLU A 10 -16.49 14.07 42.23
C GLU A 10 -15.20 14.44 41.47
N LEU A 11 -15.24 15.51 40.68
CA LEU A 11 -14.06 15.98 39.95
C LEU A 11 -12.92 16.33 40.91
N ARG A 12 -13.20 17.02 42.00
CA ARG A 12 -12.23 17.45 43.01
C ARG A 12 -11.67 16.28 43.82
N ASP A 13 -12.52 15.38 44.29
CA ASP A 13 -12.14 14.40 45.31
C ASP A 13 -11.80 13.03 44.74
N VAL A 14 -12.24 12.73 43.52
CA VAL A 14 -11.95 11.46 42.84
C VAL A 14 -10.94 11.63 41.70
N VAL A 15 -11.25 12.46 40.70
CA VAL A 15 -10.47 12.54 39.47
C VAL A 15 -9.16 13.30 39.63
N LEU A 16 -9.18 14.49 40.24
CA LEU A 16 -7.98 15.30 40.38
C LEU A 16 -6.89 14.69 41.27
N PRO A 17 -7.20 13.88 42.29
CA PRO A 17 -6.15 13.11 43.00
C PRO A 17 -5.41 12.12 42.10
N LEU A 18 -6.06 11.53 41.10
CA LEU A 18 -5.39 10.66 40.12
C LEU A 18 -4.42 11.45 39.22
N VAL A 19 -4.73 12.71 38.94
CA VAL A 19 -3.86 13.61 38.19
C VAL A 19 -2.67 14.13 39.04
N GLU A 20 -2.62 13.78 40.30
CA GLU A 20 -1.60 14.25 41.28
C GLU A 20 -1.61 15.77 41.48
N LEU A 21 -2.78 16.38 41.36
CA LEU A 21 -2.99 17.80 41.74
C LEU A 21 -3.06 17.97 43.26
N LYS A 22 -2.45 17.03 43.96
CA LYS A 22 -2.33 17.09 45.41
C LYS A 22 -1.34 18.15 45.83
N ASN A 23 -1.70 18.91 46.81
CA ASN A 23 -0.75 19.69 47.57
C ASN A 23 -0.15 18.80 48.65
N THR A 24 1.17 18.72 48.76
CA THR A 24 1.87 18.03 49.82
C THR A 24 1.79 18.74 51.17
N GLY A 25 1.11 19.90 51.24
CA GLY A 25 0.87 20.68 52.44
C GLY A 25 -0.57 20.56 53.00
N ALA A 26 -0.89 21.34 54.04
CA ALA A 26 -2.09 21.22 54.88
C ALA A 26 -3.45 21.47 54.21
N LEU A 27 -3.54 21.80 52.89
CA LEU A 27 -4.79 22.13 52.22
C LEU A 27 -4.87 21.60 50.76
N PRO A 28 -4.87 20.28 50.52
CA PRO A 28 -5.00 19.73 49.13
C PRO A 28 -6.29 20.15 48.45
N VAL A 29 -7.40 20.23 49.24
CA VAL A 29 -8.73 20.62 48.78
C VAL A 29 -8.73 22.05 48.21
N ARG A 30 -8.03 22.97 48.83
CA ARG A 30 -7.97 24.36 48.40
C ARG A 30 -7.28 24.51 47.05
N GLN A 31 -6.20 23.79 46.80
CA GLN A 31 -5.48 23.85 45.55
C GLN A 31 -6.28 23.28 44.37
N THR A 32 -6.92 22.14 44.58
CA THR A 32 -7.81 21.54 43.56
C THR A 32 -8.99 22.43 43.27
N THR A 33 -9.62 23.04 44.29
CA THR A 33 -10.70 24.00 44.10
C THR A 33 -10.21 25.24 43.33
N GLN A 34 -9.02 25.76 43.63
CA GLN A 34 -8.43 26.87 42.89
C GLN A 34 -8.13 26.50 41.42
N PHE A 35 -7.64 25.28 41.16
CA PHE A 35 -7.42 24.79 39.81
C PHE A 35 -8.73 24.75 39.00
N LEU A 36 -9.78 24.17 39.58
CA LEU A 36 -11.09 24.11 38.95
C LEU A 36 -11.62 25.51 38.63
N ALA A 37 -11.61 26.42 39.62
CA ALA A 37 -12.05 27.79 39.42
C ALA A 37 -11.23 28.57 38.40
N LEU A 38 -9.89 28.36 38.35
CA LEU A 38 -9.01 29.00 37.40
C LEU A 38 -9.32 28.63 35.96
N HIS A 39 -9.69 27.37 35.75
CA HIS A 39 -9.93 26.82 34.41
C HIS A 39 -11.42 26.68 34.05
N GLY A 40 -12.31 27.12 34.97
CA GLY A 40 -13.77 27.09 34.76
C GLY A 40 -14.36 25.65 34.66
N LEU A 41 -13.73 24.71 35.35
CA LEU A 41 -14.13 23.30 35.29
C LEU A 41 -15.16 23.01 36.38
N THR A 42 -16.27 22.40 35.99
CA THR A 42 -17.39 22.02 36.87
C THR A 42 -17.70 20.53 36.86
N SER A 43 -17.31 19.84 35.79
CA SER A 43 -17.50 18.39 35.64
C SER A 43 -16.35 17.74 34.83
N VAL A 44 -16.26 16.43 34.90
CA VAL A 44 -15.33 15.64 34.05
C VAL A 44 -15.59 15.88 32.56
N ASN A 45 -16.84 16.11 32.18
CA ASN A 45 -17.22 16.35 30.80
C ASN A 45 -16.64 17.65 30.22
N ASP A 46 -16.28 18.64 31.06
CA ASP A 46 -15.69 19.89 30.61
C ASP A 46 -14.33 19.68 29.92
N PHE A 47 -13.64 18.60 30.23
CA PHE A 47 -12.37 18.25 29.56
C PHE A 47 -12.54 17.94 28.07
N VAL A 48 -13.76 17.67 27.58
CA VAL A 48 -14.04 17.53 26.14
C VAL A 48 -13.68 18.81 25.37
N LEU A 49 -13.90 19.98 25.99
CA LEU A 49 -13.66 21.26 25.37
C LEU A 49 -12.16 21.65 25.33
N ILE A 50 -11.35 21.02 26.18
CA ILE A 50 -9.94 21.33 26.31
C ILE A 50 -9.12 20.53 25.30
N LYS A 51 -8.18 21.19 24.61
CA LYS A 51 -7.25 20.46 23.72
C LYS A 51 -6.13 19.82 24.53
N PRO A 52 -5.72 18.57 24.24
CA PRO A 52 -4.72 17.87 25.06
C PRO A 52 -3.40 18.63 25.23
N HIS A 53 -2.94 19.36 24.22
CA HIS A 53 -1.72 20.16 24.32
C HIS A 53 -1.84 21.34 25.30
N GLN A 54 -3.06 21.77 25.64
CA GLN A 54 -3.31 22.85 26.61
C GLN A 54 -3.05 22.42 28.05
N ALA A 55 -2.97 21.11 28.33
CA ALA A 55 -2.64 20.61 29.67
C ALA A 55 -1.36 21.24 30.22
N LYS A 56 -0.34 21.44 29.38
CA LYS A 56 0.92 22.11 29.74
C LYS A 56 0.70 23.56 30.20
N ASP A 57 -0.14 24.30 29.48
CA ASP A 57 -0.40 25.70 29.80
C ASP A 57 -1.27 25.81 31.07
N MET A 58 -2.20 24.89 31.28
CA MET A 58 -3.01 24.82 32.50
C MET A 58 -2.12 24.55 33.73
N VAL A 59 -1.22 23.58 33.67
CA VAL A 59 -0.26 23.26 34.73
C VAL A 59 0.67 24.45 35.00
N LYS A 60 1.17 25.08 33.94
CA LYS A 60 2.02 26.28 34.03
C LYS A 60 1.30 27.46 34.70
N ALA A 61 0.05 27.74 34.27
CA ALA A 61 -0.75 28.83 34.83
C ALA A 61 -1.04 28.59 36.34
N SER A 62 -1.35 27.36 36.72
CA SER A 62 -1.57 26.97 38.11
C SER A 62 -0.30 27.09 38.94
N SER A 63 0.84 26.63 38.44
CA SER A 63 2.15 26.75 39.10
C SER A 63 2.61 28.20 39.25
N ALA A 64 2.31 29.06 38.27
CA ALA A 64 2.63 30.47 38.35
C ALA A 64 1.86 31.22 39.44
N ARG A 65 0.63 30.78 39.74
CA ARG A 65 -0.16 31.33 40.85
C ARG A 65 0.31 30.93 42.23
N ASN A 66 0.92 29.72 42.30
CA ASN A 66 1.45 29.22 43.57
C ASN A 66 2.83 28.53 43.35
N PRO A 67 3.93 29.28 43.24
CA PRO A 67 5.25 28.76 42.94
C PRO A 67 5.75 27.75 43.97
N ALA A 68 5.31 27.87 45.23
CA ALA A 68 5.69 26.91 46.30
C ALA A 68 5.10 25.51 46.07
N GLN A 69 4.18 25.38 45.17
CA GLN A 69 3.44 24.15 44.86
C GLN A 69 3.41 23.87 43.36
N ALA A 70 4.55 24.06 42.72
CA ALA A 70 4.70 23.83 41.29
C ALA A 70 4.35 22.39 40.91
N MET A 71 3.51 22.21 39.94
CA MET A 71 3.07 20.92 39.40
C MET A 71 4.18 20.34 38.52
N GLY A 72 4.48 19.06 38.72
CA GLY A 72 5.53 18.36 37.95
C GLY A 72 5.07 17.89 36.57
N ILE A 73 6.03 17.30 35.86
CA ILE A 73 5.79 16.72 34.52
C ILE A 73 4.79 15.56 34.56
N LEU A 74 4.77 14.77 35.64
CA LEU A 74 3.81 13.68 35.81
C LEU A 74 2.37 14.20 35.86
N THR A 75 2.14 15.28 36.60
CA THR A 75 0.82 15.96 36.64
C THR A 75 0.41 16.43 35.24
N GLN A 76 1.34 17.01 34.47
CA GLN A 76 1.06 17.39 33.09
C GLN A 76 0.69 16.20 32.21
N ASN A 77 1.42 15.09 32.31
CA ASN A 77 1.17 13.89 31.53
C ASN A 77 -0.16 13.25 31.91
N ASN A 78 -0.46 13.14 33.20
CA ASN A 78 -1.74 12.60 33.68
C ASN A 78 -2.91 13.49 33.25
N LEU A 79 -2.77 14.81 33.30
CA LEU A 79 -3.79 15.75 32.85
C LEU A 79 -4.00 15.63 31.32
N THR A 80 -2.92 15.51 30.56
CA THR A 80 -3.01 15.25 29.10
C THR A 80 -3.74 13.94 28.85
N GLY A 81 -3.43 12.90 29.62
CA GLY A 81 -4.07 11.59 29.53
C GLY A 81 -5.55 11.64 29.88
N LEU A 82 -5.95 12.36 30.92
CA LEU A 82 -7.33 12.58 31.30
C LEU A 82 -8.13 13.29 30.17
N ILE A 83 -7.58 14.39 29.66
CA ILE A 83 -8.21 15.13 28.54
C ILE A 83 -8.40 14.19 27.34
N TRP A 84 -7.39 13.39 27.02
CA TRP A 84 -7.49 12.45 25.91
C TRP A 84 -8.52 11.34 26.17
N TYR A 85 -8.52 10.75 27.37
CA TYR A 85 -9.46 9.73 27.79
C TYR A 85 -10.91 10.22 27.67
N VAL A 86 -11.22 11.40 28.23
CA VAL A 86 -12.55 11.99 28.16
C VAL A 86 -12.99 12.23 26.71
N LYS A 87 -12.09 12.73 25.85
CA LYS A 87 -12.36 12.88 24.42
C LYS A 87 -12.59 11.54 23.72
N ASP A 88 -11.82 10.53 24.07
CA ASP A 88 -11.97 9.19 23.49
C ASP A 88 -13.32 8.58 23.84
N MET A 89 -13.71 8.64 25.10
CA MET A 89 -15.02 8.16 25.56
C MET A 89 -16.16 8.91 24.86
N THR A 90 -16.08 10.23 24.81
CA THR A 90 -17.11 11.08 24.16
C THR A 90 -17.24 10.78 22.66
N ARG A 91 -16.13 10.67 21.92
CA ARG A 91 -16.17 10.39 20.48
C ARG A 91 -16.70 8.99 20.15
N ARG A 92 -16.58 8.05 21.08
CA ARG A 92 -17.15 6.70 20.98
C ARG A 92 -18.60 6.64 21.46
N GLY A 93 -19.15 7.74 21.97
CA GLY A 93 -20.51 7.76 22.55
C GLY A 93 -20.62 6.96 23.84
N LEU A 94 -19.52 6.73 24.56
CA LEU A 94 -19.49 6.01 25.81
C LEU A 94 -19.72 6.95 26.99
N PRO A 95 -20.47 6.53 28.04
CA PRO A 95 -20.66 7.33 29.23
C PRO A 95 -19.32 7.49 30.00
N ILE A 96 -19.16 8.67 30.60
CA ILE A 96 -18.01 8.98 31.43
C ILE A 96 -18.51 9.06 32.90
N ASP A 97 -18.05 8.11 33.72
CA ASP A 97 -18.29 8.12 35.15
C ASP A 97 -16.95 8.43 35.87
N ALA A 98 -16.93 9.55 36.59
CA ALA A 98 -15.77 10.00 37.36
C ALA A 98 -15.26 8.93 38.34
N ASN A 99 -16.13 8.12 38.89
CA ASN A 99 -15.78 7.09 39.88
C ASN A 99 -15.16 5.84 39.31
N THR A 100 -15.27 5.64 37.98
CA THR A 100 -14.67 4.49 37.30
C THR A 100 -13.31 4.77 36.71
N ILE A 101 -12.91 6.05 36.63
CA ILE A 101 -11.61 6.46 36.08
C ILE A 101 -10.47 6.01 37.01
N VAL A 102 -9.50 5.30 36.48
CA VAL A 102 -8.31 4.88 37.23
C VAL A 102 -7.04 5.48 36.64
N LEU A 103 -5.94 5.47 37.41
CA LEU A 103 -4.66 6.04 36.96
C LEU A 103 -4.15 5.40 35.66
N ASN A 104 -4.43 4.11 35.45
CA ASN A 104 -4.06 3.42 34.22
C ASN A 104 -4.75 4.02 32.98
N ASP A 105 -6.00 4.50 33.09
CA ASP A 105 -6.71 5.16 31.99
C ASP A 105 -6.01 6.46 31.59
N LEU A 106 -5.48 7.19 32.55
CA LEU A 106 -4.71 8.41 32.32
C LEU A 106 -3.39 8.09 31.60
N HIS A 107 -2.68 7.06 32.03
CA HIS A 107 -1.45 6.62 31.40
C HIS A 107 -1.71 6.13 29.95
N CYS A 108 -2.71 5.29 29.75
CA CYS A 108 -3.12 4.84 28.43
C CYS A 108 -3.55 6.02 27.52
N GLY A 109 -4.31 6.96 28.06
CA GLY A 109 -4.71 8.17 27.36
C GLY A 109 -3.52 9.03 26.97
N HIS A 110 -2.53 9.19 27.83
CA HIS A 110 -1.29 9.94 27.50
C HIS A 110 -0.51 9.25 26.37
N MET A 111 -0.27 7.94 26.48
CA MET A 111 0.41 7.16 25.44
C MET A 111 -0.32 7.23 24.10
N ALA A 112 -1.65 7.13 24.14
CA ALA A 112 -2.49 7.25 22.94
C ALA A 112 -2.39 8.65 22.30
N TYR A 113 -2.32 9.69 23.12
CA TYR A 113 -2.10 11.06 22.65
C TYR A 113 -0.70 11.23 22.01
N GLU A 114 0.35 10.70 22.62
CA GLU A 114 1.70 10.74 22.02
C GLU A 114 1.74 10.00 20.69
N ALA A 115 1.14 8.82 20.60
CA ALA A 115 1.01 8.06 19.37
C ALA A 115 0.24 8.86 18.30
N TYR A 116 -0.86 9.52 18.68
CA TYR A 116 -1.59 10.43 17.80
C TYR A 116 -0.70 11.56 17.26
N VAL A 117 0.06 12.24 18.12
CA VAL A 117 0.96 13.35 17.71
C VAL A 117 1.99 12.87 16.71
N GLN A 118 2.64 11.72 16.98
CA GLN A 118 3.62 11.13 16.08
C GLN A 118 3.02 10.75 14.73
N ASN A 119 1.85 10.13 14.73
CA ASN A 119 1.19 9.70 13.49
C ASN A 119 0.62 10.89 12.71
N ARG A 120 0.04 11.88 13.39
CA ARG A 120 -0.41 13.12 12.75
C ARG A 120 0.73 13.82 12.02
N ASP A 121 1.92 13.85 12.60
CA ASP A 121 3.07 14.51 11.98
C ASP A 121 3.58 13.74 10.75
N LYS A 122 3.45 12.41 10.72
CA LYS A 122 3.67 11.60 9.51
C LYS A 122 2.64 11.93 8.42
N GLY A 123 1.38 12.10 8.79
CA GLY A 123 0.28 12.41 7.87
C GLY A 123 0.27 13.84 7.31
N LYS A 124 0.95 14.80 7.94
CA LYS A 124 0.96 16.21 7.50
C LYS A 124 1.47 16.42 6.07
N ASN A 125 2.32 15.53 5.57
CA ASN A 125 2.88 15.61 4.23
C ASN A 125 2.03 14.95 3.16
N ILE A 126 0.95 14.26 3.55
CA ILE A 126 0.03 13.60 2.61
C ILE A 126 -0.90 14.67 2.03
N LYS A 127 -0.69 15.02 0.76
CA LYS A 127 -1.50 16.01 0.05
C LYS A 127 -2.47 15.38 -0.94
N THR A 128 -2.17 14.20 -1.43
CA THR A 128 -2.95 13.51 -2.46
C THR A 128 -2.94 12.02 -2.23
N LEU A 129 -4.01 11.35 -2.65
CA LEU A 129 -4.05 9.90 -2.81
C LEU A 129 -3.34 9.47 -4.10
N GLU A 130 -3.05 8.18 -4.22
CA GLU A 130 -2.60 7.61 -5.50
C GLU A 130 -3.68 7.84 -6.57
N LYS A 131 -3.28 8.37 -7.72
CA LYS A 131 -4.21 8.59 -8.83
C LYS A 131 -4.79 7.26 -9.30
N TRP A 132 -6.11 7.26 -9.52
CA TRP A 132 -6.78 6.14 -10.15
C TRP A 132 -6.28 5.94 -11.59
N CYS A 133 -6.16 4.70 -11.99
CA CYS A 133 -5.87 4.33 -13.37
C CYS A 133 -6.63 3.03 -13.69
N ASP A 134 -7.34 2.98 -14.81
CA ASP A 134 -8.13 1.82 -15.25
C ASP A 134 -7.33 0.51 -15.42
N LYS A 135 -6.01 0.59 -15.38
CA LYS A 135 -5.11 -0.57 -15.37
C LYS A 135 -4.92 -1.19 -13.98
N TYR A 136 -5.34 -0.48 -12.93
CA TYR A 136 -5.21 -0.96 -11.56
C TYR A 136 -6.39 -1.85 -11.21
N ASP A 137 -6.13 -2.81 -10.32
CA ASP A 137 -7.16 -3.53 -9.61
C ASP A 137 -7.80 -2.55 -8.60
N PHE A 138 -9.13 -2.43 -8.63
CA PHE A 138 -9.83 -1.49 -7.76
C PHE A 138 -9.60 -1.79 -6.27
N ASP A 139 -9.55 -3.06 -5.89
CA ASP A 139 -9.28 -3.44 -4.52
C ASP A 139 -7.88 -3.02 -4.04
N ASP A 140 -6.87 -3.16 -4.90
CA ASP A 140 -5.51 -2.71 -4.57
C ASP A 140 -5.49 -1.19 -4.38
N TRP A 141 -6.27 -0.45 -5.18
CA TRP A 141 -6.40 1.00 -5.07
C TRP A 141 -7.21 1.40 -3.82
N ASP A 142 -8.38 0.80 -3.58
CA ASP A 142 -9.21 1.07 -2.39
C ASP A 142 -8.45 0.80 -1.09
N ARG A 143 -7.70 -0.30 -1.04
CA ARG A 143 -6.82 -0.61 0.08
C ARG A 143 -5.78 0.49 0.31
N LYS A 144 -5.07 0.95 -0.72
CA LYS A 144 -4.09 2.05 -0.63
C LYS A 144 -4.73 3.37 -0.21
N VAL A 145 -5.93 3.67 -0.72
CA VAL A 145 -6.71 4.84 -0.30
C VAL A 145 -7.00 4.75 1.19
N THR A 146 -7.50 3.61 1.65
CA THR A 146 -7.82 3.38 3.06
C THR A 146 -6.57 3.47 3.95
N GLU A 147 -5.45 2.85 3.54
CA GLU A 147 -4.16 2.94 4.24
C GLU A 147 -3.67 4.41 4.33
N THR A 148 -3.77 5.16 3.23
CA THR A 148 -3.35 6.56 3.20
C THR A 148 -4.24 7.45 4.08
N LEU A 149 -5.56 7.28 4.01
CA LEU A 149 -6.50 8.02 4.86
C LEU A 149 -6.39 7.63 6.34
N SER A 150 -5.87 6.44 6.65
CA SER A 150 -5.57 6.02 8.02
C SER A 150 -4.39 6.79 8.64
N LEU A 151 -3.59 7.46 7.84
CA LEU A 151 -2.51 8.34 8.31
C LEU A 151 -2.94 9.81 8.43
N VAL A 152 -4.08 10.18 7.85
CA VAL A 152 -4.64 11.54 7.92
C VAL A 152 -5.62 11.63 9.09
N TYR A 153 -5.40 12.57 10.00
CA TYR A 153 -6.24 12.73 11.19
C TYR A 153 -7.23 13.88 11.01
N GLY A 154 -8.48 13.57 11.29
CA GLY A 154 -9.60 14.49 11.21
C GLY A 154 -9.83 15.30 12.50
N ARG A 155 -11.01 15.91 12.58
CA ARG A 155 -11.41 16.81 13.69
C ARG A 155 -11.57 16.08 15.01
N ASN A 156 -12.01 14.82 14.99
CA ASN A 156 -12.16 13.99 16.18
C ASN A 156 -10.85 13.33 16.65
N TYR A 157 -9.70 13.78 16.18
CA TYR A 157 -8.40 13.17 16.48
C TYR A 157 -8.31 11.70 16.05
N CYS A 158 -9.11 11.29 15.09
CA CYS A 158 -9.14 9.95 14.52
C CYS A 158 -8.75 9.97 13.06
N PRO A 159 -8.20 8.85 12.54
CA PRO A 159 -7.96 8.70 11.11
C PRO A 159 -9.23 8.93 10.29
N VAL A 160 -9.17 9.76 9.25
CA VAL A 160 -10.35 10.05 8.43
C VAL A 160 -10.83 8.86 7.61
N ALA A 161 -10.08 7.77 7.59
CA ALA A 161 -10.50 6.51 6.98
C ALA A 161 -11.85 5.98 7.51
N TYR A 162 -12.27 6.38 8.74
CA TYR A 162 -13.57 5.98 9.27
C TYR A 162 -14.75 6.43 8.40
N VAL A 163 -14.58 7.52 7.67
CA VAL A 163 -15.60 8.07 6.76
C VAL A 163 -15.94 7.07 5.66
N ILE A 164 -14.93 6.41 5.10
CA ILE A 164 -15.09 5.46 3.98
C ILE A 164 -15.18 4.00 4.41
N ARG A 165 -15.32 3.75 5.71
CA ARG A 165 -15.45 2.37 6.21
C ARG A 165 -16.60 1.63 5.51
N PRO A 166 -16.46 0.34 5.17
CA PRO A 166 -17.54 -0.48 4.64
C PRO A 166 -18.70 -0.57 5.61
N ASP A 167 -19.92 -0.75 5.10
CA ASP A 167 -21.06 -1.05 5.95
C ASP A 167 -20.96 -2.50 6.47
N LYS A 168 -21.29 -2.73 7.72
CA LYS A 168 -21.32 -4.05 8.34
C LYS A 168 -22.70 -4.67 8.24
N PRO A 169 -22.81 -6.01 8.28
CA PRO A 169 -24.11 -6.67 8.29
C PRO A 169 -24.95 -6.28 9.50
N ALA A 170 -26.27 -6.42 9.37
CA ALA A 170 -27.19 -6.16 10.46
C ALA A 170 -26.86 -7.00 11.70
N GLY A 171 -26.82 -6.37 12.87
CA GLY A 171 -26.50 -7.04 14.14
C GLY A 171 -25.02 -7.08 14.50
N TRP A 172 -24.13 -6.60 13.65
CA TRP A 172 -22.71 -6.48 13.99
C TRP A 172 -22.51 -5.37 15.04
N ASP A 173 -21.82 -5.70 16.13
CA ASP A 173 -21.52 -4.80 17.23
C ASP A 173 -20.01 -4.54 17.34
N PRO A 174 -19.55 -3.28 17.20
CA PRO A 174 -18.13 -2.96 17.30
C PRO A 174 -17.50 -3.32 18.67
N ALA A 175 -18.30 -3.39 19.73
CA ALA A 175 -17.80 -3.75 21.05
C ALA A 175 -17.42 -5.24 21.16
N VAL A 176 -18.08 -6.11 20.39
CA VAL A 176 -17.98 -7.57 20.46
C VAL A 176 -17.27 -8.16 19.25
N ASP A 177 -17.66 -7.69 18.04
CA ASP A 177 -17.30 -8.35 16.78
C ASP A 177 -16.04 -7.75 16.13
N ALA A 178 -15.53 -6.61 16.64
CA ALA A 178 -14.33 -5.99 16.08
C ALA A 178 -13.10 -6.86 16.32
N VAL A 179 -12.32 -7.09 15.26
CA VAL A 179 -11.10 -7.93 15.28
C VAL A 179 -9.99 -7.30 16.12
N ASN A 180 -9.94 -5.96 16.20
CA ASN A 180 -8.93 -5.22 16.95
C ASN A 180 -9.45 -3.84 17.39
N ASP A 181 -8.68 -3.17 18.24
CA ASP A 181 -9.05 -1.86 18.78
C ASP A 181 -9.16 -0.75 17.72
N TYR A 182 -8.37 -0.85 16.63
CA TYR A 182 -8.48 0.10 15.53
C TYR A 182 -9.82 -0.04 14.81
N GLU A 183 -10.23 -1.25 14.47
CA GLU A 183 -11.53 -1.50 13.84
C GLU A 183 -12.67 -1.07 14.79
N ARG A 184 -12.57 -1.42 16.07
CA ARG A 184 -13.53 -0.99 17.09
C ARG A 184 -13.68 0.53 17.10
N LEU A 185 -12.59 1.26 17.16
CA LEU A 185 -12.60 2.73 17.11
C LEU A 185 -13.25 3.23 15.82
N MET A 186 -12.85 2.72 14.65
CA MET A 186 -13.39 3.16 13.36
C MET A 186 -14.92 3.01 13.29
N TYR A 187 -15.47 1.94 13.85
CA TYR A 187 -16.90 1.67 13.77
C TYR A 187 -17.73 2.27 14.92
N GLN A 188 -17.11 2.65 16.03
CA GLN A 188 -17.77 3.42 17.09
C GLN A 188 -17.94 4.90 16.75
N LEU A 189 -17.13 5.45 15.84
CA LEU A 189 -17.24 6.85 15.44
C LEU A 189 -18.57 7.11 14.74
N PRO A 190 -19.32 8.16 15.12
CA PRO A 190 -20.58 8.51 14.48
C PRO A 190 -20.34 9.01 13.04
N LEU A 191 -21.27 8.65 12.14
CA LEU A 191 -21.29 9.13 10.75
C LEU A 191 -22.27 10.30 10.58
N ASN A 192 -22.29 11.18 11.57
CA ASN A 192 -23.11 12.40 11.59
C ASN A 192 -22.43 13.48 12.45
N GLY A 193 -22.96 14.69 12.38
CA GLY A 193 -22.48 15.84 13.15
C GLY A 193 -21.32 16.58 12.49
N ILE A 194 -21.01 17.76 13.02
CA ILE A 194 -20.08 18.75 12.43
C ILE A 194 -18.69 18.16 12.16
N ALA A 195 -18.17 17.34 13.07
CA ALA A 195 -16.85 16.75 12.90
C ALA A 195 -16.83 15.74 11.73
N PHE A 196 -17.86 14.91 11.61
CA PHE A 196 -18.02 14.00 10.47
C PHE A 196 -18.16 14.78 9.16
N GLU A 197 -18.99 15.82 9.11
CA GLU A 197 -19.20 16.63 7.90
C GLU A 197 -17.88 17.21 7.38
N GLN A 198 -17.06 17.79 8.27
CA GLN A 198 -15.75 18.34 7.91
C GLN A 198 -14.74 17.26 7.46
N ASP A 199 -14.74 16.12 8.13
CA ASP A 199 -13.88 14.99 7.75
C ASP A 199 -14.35 14.38 6.42
N ASN A 200 -15.65 14.30 6.18
CA ASN A 200 -16.27 13.83 4.95
C ASN A 200 -15.91 14.73 3.75
N GLU A 201 -15.98 16.03 3.94
CA GLU A 201 -15.54 17.03 2.94
C GLU A 201 -14.04 16.90 2.63
N THR A 202 -13.22 16.67 3.66
CA THR A 202 -11.79 16.43 3.51
C THR A 202 -11.53 15.17 2.68
N VAL A 203 -12.20 14.08 3.00
CA VAL A 203 -12.10 12.80 2.26
C VAL A 203 -12.57 12.98 0.82
N PHE A 204 -13.67 13.71 0.60
CA PHE A 204 -14.13 14.03 -0.76
C PHE A 204 -13.05 14.71 -1.58
N SER A 205 -12.37 15.70 -1.00
CA SER A 205 -11.31 16.44 -1.69
C SER A 205 -10.14 15.51 -2.09
N PHE A 206 -9.78 14.56 -1.24
CA PHE A 206 -8.77 13.54 -1.55
C PHE A 206 -9.22 12.63 -2.69
N ILE A 207 -10.45 12.10 -2.63
CA ILE A 207 -11.00 11.21 -3.67
C ILE A 207 -11.09 11.95 -5.00
N GLN A 208 -11.63 13.16 -5.01
CA GLN A 208 -11.75 13.98 -6.21
C GLN A 208 -10.40 14.18 -6.90
N LEU A 209 -9.36 14.54 -6.14
CA LEU A 209 -8.00 14.70 -6.69
C LEU A 209 -7.43 13.40 -7.26
N ALA A 210 -7.79 12.26 -6.69
CA ALA A 210 -7.32 10.96 -7.14
C ALA A 210 -7.98 10.50 -8.44
N VAL A 211 -9.26 10.85 -8.66
CA VAL A 211 -10.04 10.39 -9.83
C VAL A 211 -10.20 11.43 -10.94
N VAL A 212 -9.82 12.69 -10.68
CA VAL A 212 -9.94 13.79 -11.66
C VAL A 212 -9.23 13.45 -12.98
N HIS A 213 -9.91 13.70 -14.11
CA HIS A 213 -9.47 13.36 -15.46
C HIS A 213 -9.33 11.85 -15.72
N THR A 214 -10.06 11.02 -14.99
CA THR A 214 -10.19 9.58 -15.24
C THR A 214 -11.65 9.21 -15.50
N GLN A 215 -11.91 7.98 -15.97
CA GLN A 215 -13.29 7.49 -16.14
C GLN A 215 -14.04 7.40 -14.79
N ALA A 216 -13.31 7.20 -13.69
CA ALA A 216 -13.88 7.13 -12.35
C ALA A 216 -14.51 8.45 -11.88
N GLU A 217 -14.10 9.59 -12.44
CA GLU A 217 -14.66 10.91 -12.10
C GLU A 217 -16.19 10.96 -12.35
N THR A 218 -16.66 10.29 -13.39
CA THR A 218 -18.09 10.26 -13.72
C THR A 218 -18.95 9.68 -12.61
N TRP A 219 -18.42 8.71 -11.86
CA TRP A 219 -19.16 8.01 -10.81
C TRP A 219 -19.30 8.79 -9.51
N ILE A 220 -18.45 9.81 -9.30
CA ILE A 220 -18.53 10.67 -8.11
C ILE A 220 -19.27 11.98 -8.38
N TYR A 221 -19.71 12.24 -9.61
CA TYR A 221 -20.26 13.53 -10.04
C TYR A 221 -21.46 13.98 -9.18
N ASP A 222 -22.36 13.09 -8.81
CA ASP A 222 -23.53 13.38 -8.00
C ASP A 222 -23.18 13.79 -6.56
N HIS A 223 -21.97 13.47 -6.11
CA HIS A 223 -21.47 13.78 -4.76
C HIS A 223 -20.66 15.10 -4.69
N VAL A 224 -20.38 15.71 -5.85
CA VAL A 224 -19.60 16.98 -5.93
C VAL A 224 -20.31 18.13 -5.24
N PRO A 225 -21.63 18.37 -5.45
CA PRO A 225 -22.29 19.54 -4.83
C PRO A 225 -22.30 19.49 -3.30
N ALA A 226 -22.47 18.29 -2.73
CA ALA A 226 -22.48 18.06 -1.29
C ALA A 226 -21.09 17.83 -0.68
N ARG A 227 -20.05 17.67 -1.51
CA ARG A 227 -18.70 17.28 -1.12
C ARG A 227 -18.71 16.02 -0.23
N ASP A 228 -19.54 15.04 -0.62
CA ASP A 228 -19.77 13.83 0.14
C ASP A 228 -18.73 12.75 -0.21
N GLY A 229 -17.67 12.66 0.59
CA GLY A 229 -16.60 11.68 0.41
C GLY A 229 -17.04 10.24 0.65
N ARG A 230 -17.96 10.02 1.61
CA ARG A 230 -18.52 8.69 1.86
C ARG A 230 -19.36 8.22 0.69
N GLY A 231 -20.25 9.07 0.21
CA GLY A 231 -21.10 8.78 -0.96
C GLY A 231 -20.26 8.54 -2.20
N ALA A 232 -19.26 9.38 -2.46
CA ALA A 232 -18.33 9.22 -3.58
C ALA A 232 -17.60 7.86 -3.54
N MET A 233 -17.07 7.47 -2.38
CA MET A 233 -16.40 6.18 -2.24
C MET A 233 -17.34 4.99 -2.38
N ARG A 234 -18.57 5.09 -1.87
CA ARG A 234 -19.60 4.06 -2.06
C ARG A 234 -19.99 3.93 -3.54
N ALA A 235 -20.13 5.04 -4.26
CA ALA A 235 -20.42 5.03 -5.69
C ALA A 235 -19.32 4.34 -6.49
N LEU A 236 -18.05 4.60 -6.17
CA LEU A 236 -16.91 3.92 -6.79
C LEU A 236 -16.91 2.42 -6.48
N ARG A 237 -17.12 2.03 -5.21
CA ARG A 237 -17.21 0.62 -4.82
C ARG A 237 -18.37 -0.08 -5.53
N ASN A 238 -19.55 0.53 -5.54
CA ASN A 238 -20.72 -0.04 -6.22
C ASN A 238 -20.49 -0.23 -7.73
N HIS A 239 -19.72 0.66 -8.36
CA HIS A 239 -19.39 0.51 -9.77
C HIS A 239 -18.34 -0.56 -10.01
N TYR A 240 -17.23 -0.52 -9.28
CA TYR A 240 -16.07 -1.39 -9.54
C TYR A 240 -16.15 -2.75 -8.82
N GLU A 241 -16.97 -2.88 -7.78
CA GLU A 241 -17.21 -4.10 -7.00
C GLU A 241 -18.67 -4.59 -7.08
N GLY A 242 -19.53 -3.91 -7.89
CA GLY A 242 -20.91 -4.33 -8.09
C GLY A 242 -21.02 -5.64 -8.87
N ASP A 243 -22.16 -6.33 -8.75
CA ASP A 243 -22.38 -7.67 -9.30
C ASP A 243 -22.02 -7.79 -10.79
N ALA A 244 -22.38 -6.77 -11.61
CA ALA A 244 -22.06 -6.76 -13.03
C ALA A 244 -20.54 -6.72 -13.31
N GLU A 245 -19.77 -5.96 -12.54
CA GLU A 245 -18.32 -5.89 -12.70
C GLU A 245 -17.66 -7.15 -12.10
N LEU A 246 -18.19 -7.70 -11.01
CA LEU A 246 -17.76 -8.99 -10.48
C LEU A 246 -17.90 -10.10 -11.53
N ASP A 247 -18.99 -10.11 -12.31
CA ASP A 247 -19.18 -11.06 -13.42
C ASP A 247 -18.13 -10.88 -14.53
N VAL A 248 -17.82 -9.64 -14.89
CA VAL A 248 -16.76 -9.32 -15.85
C VAL A 248 -15.39 -9.72 -15.34
N GLN A 249 -15.10 -9.42 -14.07
CA GLN A 249 -13.83 -9.80 -13.43
C GLN A 249 -13.68 -11.31 -13.32
N ALA A 250 -14.75 -12.03 -12.99
CA ALA A 250 -14.73 -13.49 -12.95
C ALA A 250 -14.52 -14.09 -14.34
N SER A 251 -15.15 -13.54 -15.36
CA SER A 251 -14.93 -13.98 -16.76
C SER A 251 -13.48 -13.75 -17.19
N LYS A 252 -12.90 -12.60 -16.86
CA LYS A 252 -11.47 -12.31 -17.09
C LYS A 252 -10.57 -13.25 -16.30
N ALA A 253 -10.90 -13.52 -15.03
CA ALA A 253 -10.18 -14.43 -14.18
C ALA A 253 -10.22 -15.87 -14.70
N GLN A 254 -11.40 -16.34 -15.16
CA GLN A 254 -11.54 -17.63 -15.78
C GLN A 254 -10.71 -17.72 -17.06
N HIS A 255 -10.74 -16.70 -17.90
CA HIS A 255 -9.90 -16.65 -19.10
C HIS A 255 -8.39 -16.73 -18.75
N VAL A 256 -7.95 -16.04 -17.69
CA VAL A 256 -6.57 -16.17 -17.19
C VAL A 256 -6.28 -17.60 -16.77
N LEU A 257 -7.19 -18.23 -16.01
CA LEU A 257 -7.03 -19.63 -15.62
C LEU A 257 -6.97 -20.58 -16.83
N ASP A 258 -7.64 -20.29 -17.92
CA ASP A 258 -7.66 -21.15 -19.10
C ASP A 258 -6.43 -20.96 -20.00
N THR A 259 -5.92 -19.75 -20.09
CA THR A 259 -4.89 -19.36 -21.07
C THR A 259 -3.49 -19.21 -20.48
N LEU A 260 -3.38 -18.95 -19.17
CA LEU A 260 -2.09 -18.69 -18.53
C LEU A 260 -1.21 -19.94 -18.53
N VAL A 261 -0.04 -19.84 -19.11
CA VAL A 261 0.93 -20.95 -19.20
C VAL A 261 2.33 -20.40 -18.94
N TYR A 262 3.07 -21.06 -18.09
CA TYR A 262 4.50 -20.82 -17.90
C TYR A 262 5.31 -21.71 -18.83
N THR A 263 6.21 -21.13 -19.60
CA THR A 263 7.11 -21.85 -20.49
C THR A 263 8.58 -21.58 -20.19
N ASN A 264 8.93 -20.36 -19.86
CA ASN A 264 10.30 -19.97 -19.49
C ASN A 264 10.34 -18.57 -18.88
N GLU A 265 11.40 -18.27 -18.12
CA GLU A 265 11.63 -16.99 -17.44
C GLU A 265 11.78 -15.78 -18.38
N LYS A 266 12.10 -15.99 -19.66
CA LYS A 266 12.26 -14.88 -20.62
C LYS A 266 10.92 -14.31 -21.07
N GLN A 267 9.89 -15.14 -21.15
CA GLN A 267 8.54 -14.75 -21.53
C GLN A 267 7.77 -14.20 -20.34
N MET A 268 7.86 -14.89 -19.20
CA MET A 268 7.19 -14.50 -17.96
C MET A 268 7.94 -15.12 -16.78
N THR A 269 8.19 -14.33 -15.73
CA THR A 269 8.77 -14.88 -14.51
C THR A 269 7.79 -15.83 -13.83
N PHE A 270 8.32 -16.86 -13.16
CA PHE A 270 7.46 -17.80 -12.45
C PHE A 270 6.64 -17.12 -11.36
N GLU A 271 7.23 -16.18 -10.65
CA GLU A 271 6.52 -15.37 -9.64
C GLU A 271 5.37 -14.55 -10.23
N ALA A 272 5.56 -13.97 -11.42
CA ALA A 272 4.50 -13.23 -12.10
C ALA A 272 3.33 -14.14 -12.50
N MET A 273 3.63 -15.40 -12.89
CA MET A 273 2.58 -16.40 -13.14
C MET A 273 1.79 -16.70 -11.86
N ILE A 274 2.48 -16.98 -10.73
CA ILE A 274 1.82 -17.26 -9.45
C ILE A 274 0.96 -16.06 -9.01
N THR A 275 1.47 -14.84 -9.15
CA THR A 275 0.71 -13.62 -8.82
C THR A 275 -0.57 -13.51 -9.64
N LYS A 276 -0.52 -13.80 -10.96
CA LYS A 276 -1.71 -13.79 -11.82
C LYS A 276 -2.71 -14.87 -11.45
N LEU A 277 -2.23 -16.08 -11.10
CA LEU A 277 -3.10 -17.18 -10.64
C LEU A 277 -3.81 -16.81 -9.33
N ASN A 278 -3.07 -16.26 -8.36
CA ASN A 278 -3.64 -15.85 -7.08
C ASN A 278 -4.70 -14.75 -7.25
N LYS A 279 -4.43 -13.76 -8.12
CA LYS A 279 -5.43 -12.73 -8.45
C LYS A 279 -6.68 -13.34 -9.09
N ALA A 280 -6.53 -14.29 -10.00
CA ALA A 280 -7.65 -14.97 -10.64
C ALA A 280 -8.47 -15.80 -9.62
N TYR A 281 -7.83 -16.55 -8.73
CA TYR A 281 -8.53 -17.30 -7.68
C TYR A 281 -9.28 -16.37 -6.72
N ASN A 282 -8.68 -15.25 -6.33
CA ASN A 282 -9.33 -14.27 -5.46
C ASN A 282 -10.55 -13.63 -6.13
N ALA A 283 -10.47 -13.28 -7.42
CA ALA A 283 -11.61 -12.74 -8.17
C ALA A 283 -12.77 -13.73 -8.25
N LEU A 284 -12.47 -15.02 -8.53
CA LEU A 284 -13.50 -16.07 -8.58
C LEU A 284 -14.10 -16.38 -7.21
N LYS A 285 -13.28 -16.34 -6.14
CA LYS A 285 -13.76 -16.52 -4.76
C LYS A 285 -14.79 -15.46 -4.37
N ARG A 286 -14.61 -14.21 -4.81
CA ARG A 286 -15.58 -13.12 -4.55
C ARG A 286 -16.95 -13.39 -5.16
N GLN A 287 -16.99 -14.10 -6.27
CA GLN A 287 -18.23 -14.59 -6.88
C GLN A 287 -18.77 -15.89 -6.27
N GLY A 288 -18.21 -16.35 -5.15
CA GLY A 288 -18.60 -17.60 -4.52
C GLY A 288 -18.06 -18.86 -5.21
N GLN A 289 -17.19 -18.73 -6.24
CA GLN A 289 -16.54 -19.86 -6.88
C GLN A 289 -15.23 -20.18 -6.14
N GLU A 290 -15.32 -21.02 -5.12
CA GLU A 290 -14.15 -21.38 -4.33
C GLU A 290 -13.49 -22.68 -4.87
N PHE A 291 -12.20 -22.61 -5.12
CA PHE A 291 -11.38 -23.75 -5.52
C PHE A 291 -10.78 -24.44 -4.31
N THR A 292 -10.89 -25.76 -4.25
CA THR A 292 -10.18 -26.53 -3.22
C THR A 292 -8.66 -26.40 -3.41
N GLU A 293 -7.92 -26.49 -2.33
CA GLU A 293 -6.45 -26.44 -2.36
C GLU A 293 -5.87 -27.49 -3.32
N LYS A 294 -6.44 -28.70 -3.32
CA LYS A 294 -6.07 -29.75 -4.27
C LYS A 294 -6.29 -29.32 -5.73
N SER A 295 -7.42 -28.70 -6.01
CA SER A 295 -7.72 -28.22 -7.38
C SER A 295 -6.75 -27.15 -7.83
N LYS A 296 -6.38 -26.20 -6.95
CA LYS A 296 -5.39 -25.17 -7.23
C LYS A 296 -4.00 -25.77 -7.55
N VAL A 297 -3.56 -26.78 -6.79
CA VAL A 297 -2.28 -27.46 -7.04
C VAL A 297 -2.30 -28.18 -8.39
N GLU A 298 -3.38 -28.90 -8.72
CA GLU A 298 -3.52 -29.57 -10.00
C GLU A 298 -3.54 -28.58 -11.18
N GLN A 299 -4.23 -27.46 -11.01
CA GLN A 299 -4.25 -26.41 -12.02
C GLN A 299 -2.86 -25.75 -12.20
N LEU A 300 -2.13 -25.51 -11.11
CA LEU A 300 -0.76 -25.00 -11.17
C LEU A 300 0.14 -25.95 -11.96
N ALA A 301 0.09 -27.25 -11.65
CA ALA A 301 0.88 -28.26 -12.34
C ALA A 301 0.59 -28.32 -13.85
N LYS A 302 -0.69 -28.25 -14.25
CA LYS A 302 -1.10 -28.24 -15.66
C LYS A 302 -0.58 -27.04 -16.46
N ARG A 303 -0.30 -25.93 -15.79
CA ARG A 303 0.13 -24.67 -16.42
C ARG A 303 1.63 -24.55 -16.59
N ILE A 304 2.39 -25.39 -15.90
CA ILE A 304 3.85 -25.45 -16.09
C ILE A 304 4.13 -26.34 -17.29
N LYS A 305 4.48 -25.71 -18.40
CA LYS A 305 4.89 -26.44 -19.61
C LYS A 305 6.41 -26.60 -19.63
N ASN A 306 6.84 -27.76 -20.09
CA ASN A 306 8.24 -28.10 -20.19
C ASN A 306 8.60 -28.43 -21.66
N PRO A 307 8.66 -27.41 -22.54
CA PRO A 307 8.92 -27.62 -23.97
C PRO A 307 10.32 -28.19 -24.22
N SER A 308 11.26 -27.94 -23.33
CA SER A 308 12.63 -28.46 -23.40
C SER A 308 12.77 -29.92 -22.93
N ARG A 309 11.70 -30.51 -22.38
CA ARG A 309 11.70 -31.82 -21.75
C ARG A 309 12.77 -31.97 -20.66
N ASP A 310 13.01 -30.91 -19.91
CA ASP A 310 13.95 -30.92 -18.79
C ASP A 310 13.39 -31.83 -17.68
N ILE A 311 14.17 -32.85 -17.37
CA ILE A 311 13.80 -33.88 -16.35
C ILE A 311 13.65 -33.20 -14.98
N GLN A 312 14.45 -32.20 -14.66
CA GLN A 312 14.37 -31.49 -13.35
C GLN A 312 13.05 -30.77 -13.19
N ILE A 313 12.52 -30.14 -14.24
CA ILE A 313 11.21 -29.48 -14.20
C ILE A 313 10.11 -30.54 -14.02
N THR A 314 10.18 -31.64 -14.76
CA THR A 314 9.19 -32.72 -14.66
C THR A 314 9.15 -33.30 -13.26
N VAL A 315 10.30 -33.68 -12.69
CA VAL A 315 10.41 -34.19 -11.33
C VAL A 315 9.93 -33.18 -10.29
N ALA A 316 10.26 -31.88 -10.46
CA ALA A 316 9.81 -30.85 -9.54
C ALA A 316 8.28 -30.70 -9.54
N VAL A 317 7.63 -30.77 -10.71
CA VAL A 317 6.16 -30.71 -10.83
C VAL A 317 5.49 -31.94 -10.23
N GLU A 318 6.04 -33.12 -10.48
CA GLU A 318 5.50 -34.38 -9.91
C GLU A 318 5.63 -34.38 -8.39
N ASN A 319 6.81 -34.05 -7.85
CA ASN A 319 7.01 -33.96 -6.40
C ASN A 319 6.09 -32.91 -5.75
N MET A 320 5.86 -31.77 -6.40
CA MET A 320 4.89 -30.80 -5.93
C MET A 320 3.49 -31.41 -5.81
N ARG A 321 3.04 -32.15 -6.83
CA ARG A 321 1.72 -32.80 -6.85
C ARG A 321 1.57 -33.88 -5.79
N GLU A 322 2.61 -34.65 -5.54
CA GLU A 322 2.56 -35.76 -4.57
C GLU A 322 2.70 -35.27 -3.12
N ILE A 323 3.70 -34.41 -2.85
CA ILE A 323 4.05 -33.98 -1.48
C ILE A 323 3.10 -32.90 -0.98
N HIS A 324 2.70 -31.97 -1.86
CA HIS A 324 1.93 -30.76 -1.48
C HIS A 324 0.50 -30.76 -2.05
N LYS A 325 -0.06 -31.91 -2.40
CA LYS A 325 -1.36 -32.07 -3.09
C LYS A 325 -2.56 -31.34 -2.46
N ALA A 326 -2.52 -31.05 -1.16
CA ALA A 326 -3.61 -30.43 -0.41
C ALA A 326 -3.23 -29.08 0.23
N ASN A 327 -2.08 -28.51 -0.15
CA ASN A 327 -1.61 -27.24 0.37
C ASN A 327 -0.99 -26.41 -0.76
N TYR A 328 -1.78 -25.52 -1.33
CA TYR A 328 -1.38 -24.69 -2.45
C TYR A 328 -0.24 -23.72 -2.08
N THR A 329 -0.25 -23.17 -0.87
CA THR A 329 0.81 -22.26 -0.39
C THR A 329 2.16 -22.98 -0.33
N ALA A 330 2.20 -24.16 0.27
CA ALA A 330 3.41 -24.97 0.31
C ALA A 330 3.85 -25.43 -1.10
N ALA A 331 2.90 -25.78 -1.96
CA ALA A 331 3.16 -26.14 -3.35
C ALA A 331 3.81 -25.00 -4.13
N THR A 332 3.27 -23.78 -4.00
CA THR A 332 3.82 -22.59 -4.67
C THR A 332 5.22 -22.24 -4.17
N GLN A 333 5.46 -22.28 -2.86
CA GLN A 333 6.79 -22.05 -2.28
C GLN A 333 7.82 -23.08 -2.77
N TYR A 334 7.46 -24.36 -2.73
CA TYR A 334 8.31 -25.44 -3.19
C TYR A 334 8.69 -25.26 -4.66
N ILE A 335 7.70 -25.11 -5.54
CA ILE A 335 7.95 -25.06 -6.98
C ILE A 335 8.68 -23.76 -7.38
N THR A 336 8.39 -22.61 -6.74
CA THR A 336 9.10 -21.34 -6.98
C THR A 336 10.59 -21.49 -6.65
N THR A 337 10.91 -22.10 -5.50
CA THR A 337 12.29 -22.35 -5.10
C THR A 337 12.98 -23.28 -6.09
N ARG A 338 12.31 -24.34 -6.52
CA ARG A 338 12.88 -25.30 -7.50
C ARG A 338 13.08 -24.68 -8.87
N MET A 339 12.13 -23.89 -9.37
CA MET A 339 12.28 -23.21 -10.65
C MET A 339 13.42 -22.18 -10.62
N ALA A 340 13.58 -21.44 -9.51
CA ALA A 340 14.72 -20.53 -9.34
C ALA A 340 16.07 -21.29 -9.36
N GLN A 341 16.16 -22.46 -8.72
CA GLN A 341 17.36 -23.30 -8.73
C GLN A 341 17.67 -23.82 -10.13
N ILE A 342 16.68 -24.35 -10.85
CA ILE A 342 16.84 -24.86 -12.22
C ILE A 342 17.27 -23.72 -13.17
N ASN A 343 16.64 -22.56 -13.08
CA ASN A 343 16.97 -21.41 -13.90
C ASN A 343 18.38 -20.86 -13.59
N SER A 344 18.78 -20.83 -12.33
CA SER A 344 20.15 -20.39 -11.95
C SER A 344 21.20 -21.42 -12.39
N ALA A 345 20.93 -22.72 -12.29
CA ALA A 345 21.81 -23.77 -12.77
C ALA A 345 21.99 -23.71 -14.30
N SER A 346 20.91 -23.41 -15.04
CA SER A 346 20.96 -23.26 -16.51
C SER A 346 21.79 -22.05 -16.94
N VAL A 347 21.81 -20.98 -16.16
CA VAL A 347 22.65 -19.77 -16.39
C VAL A 347 24.13 -20.06 -16.09
N ASN A 348 24.40 -20.90 -15.11
CA ASN A 348 25.76 -21.23 -14.65
C ASN A 348 26.33 -22.51 -15.28
N ALA A 349 25.57 -23.19 -16.14
CA ALA A 349 26.06 -24.38 -16.83
C ALA A 349 27.27 -24.03 -17.70
N PRO A 350 28.35 -24.85 -17.71
CA PRO A 350 29.57 -24.56 -18.48
C PRO A 350 29.32 -24.30 -19.96
N GLY A 351 28.24 -24.83 -20.53
CA GLY A 351 27.81 -24.57 -21.91
C GLY A 351 27.03 -23.26 -22.12
N ALA A 352 26.38 -22.71 -21.08
CA ALA A 352 25.63 -21.45 -21.18
C ALA A 352 26.56 -20.24 -21.27
N ASN A 353 27.71 -20.30 -20.61
CA ASN A 353 28.76 -19.29 -20.72
C ASN A 353 29.46 -19.32 -22.12
N ALA A 354 29.47 -20.46 -22.79
CA ALA A 354 29.98 -20.52 -24.18
C ALA A 354 29.12 -19.71 -25.18
N ARG A 355 27.82 -19.52 -24.90
CA ARG A 355 26.93 -18.65 -25.72
C ARG A 355 26.93 -17.17 -25.26
N ARG A 356 27.44 -16.87 -24.07
CA ARG A 356 27.70 -15.51 -23.58
C ARG A 356 29.10 -15.01 -23.90
N ILE A 357 29.94 -15.83 -24.55
CA ILE A 357 31.23 -15.39 -25.06
C ILE A 357 30.95 -14.40 -26.15
N SER A 358 31.12 -13.21 -25.70
CA SER A 358 31.71 -12.12 -26.43
C SER A 358 30.86 -11.44 -27.48
N LYS A 359 30.38 -10.33 -27.10
CA LYS A 359 30.68 -9.16 -27.96
C LYS A 359 32.21 -9.07 -28.01
N VAL A 360 32.81 -9.54 -29.12
CA VAL A 360 34.21 -9.32 -29.43
C VAL A 360 34.42 -7.83 -29.26
N SER A 361 35.33 -7.41 -28.37
CA SER A 361 35.52 -6.00 -28.08
C SER A 361 35.99 -5.27 -29.34
N SER A 362 35.68 -4.00 -29.46
CA SER A 362 36.18 -3.18 -30.58
C SER A 362 37.74 -3.20 -30.68
N SER A 363 38.39 -3.31 -29.53
CA SER A 363 39.85 -3.46 -29.45
C SER A 363 40.34 -4.82 -30.00
N ASP A 364 39.59 -5.91 -29.77
CA ASP A 364 39.93 -7.21 -30.35
C ASP A 364 39.67 -7.25 -31.86
N MET A 365 38.63 -6.57 -32.33
CA MET A 365 38.36 -6.43 -33.78
C MET A 365 39.48 -5.69 -34.53
N ALA A 366 40.17 -4.77 -33.88
CA ALA A 366 41.30 -4.04 -34.46
C ALA A 366 42.63 -4.86 -34.55
N ARG A 367 42.72 -6.00 -33.84
CA ARG A 367 43.93 -6.82 -33.83
C ARG A 367 44.23 -7.39 -35.21
N THR A 368 45.47 -7.31 -35.60
CA THR A 368 45.96 -7.88 -36.86
C THR A 368 46.51 -9.31 -36.70
N LYS A 369 46.94 -9.66 -35.51
CA LYS A 369 47.48 -11.00 -35.17
C LYS A 369 46.82 -11.52 -33.86
N TRP A 370 46.67 -12.83 -33.76
CA TRP A 370 46.24 -13.53 -32.57
C TRP A 370 47.11 -14.76 -32.35
N ASN A 371 47.80 -14.83 -31.21
CA ASN A 371 48.78 -15.89 -30.90
C ASN A 371 49.75 -16.20 -32.06
N GLY A 372 50.27 -15.14 -32.70
CA GLY A 372 51.19 -15.27 -33.83
C GLY A 372 50.54 -15.53 -35.19
N VAL A 373 49.25 -15.84 -35.24
CA VAL A 373 48.49 -16.08 -36.48
C VAL A 373 48.01 -14.74 -37.07
N ASP A 374 48.28 -14.44 -38.33
CA ASP A 374 47.76 -13.25 -39.01
C ASP A 374 46.27 -13.40 -39.31
N ILE A 375 45.46 -12.49 -38.75
CA ILE A 375 43.99 -12.47 -38.86
C ILE A 375 43.48 -11.19 -39.57
N ARG A 376 44.36 -10.48 -40.33
CA ARG A 376 43.98 -9.30 -41.14
C ARG A 376 43.01 -9.71 -42.25
N ASP A 377 43.32 -10.82 -42.92
CA ASP A 377 42.40 -11.44 -43.88
C ASP A 377 41.67 -12.62 -43.23
N PRO A 378 40.44 -12.40 -42.75
CA PRO A 378 39.68 -13.44 -42.08
C PRO A 378 39.16 -14.52 -43.03
N TRP A 379 39.26 -14.31 -44.36
CA TRP A 379 38.80 -15.24 -45.39
C TRP A 379 39.90 -16.16 -45.91
N ARG A 380 41.17 -15.91 -45.54
CA ARG A 380 42.27 -16.82 -45.93
C ARG A 380 42.05 -18.22 -45.39
N LYS A 381 42.62 -19.22 -46.06
CA LYS A 381 42.65 -20.58 -45.55
C LYS A 381 43.66 -20.65 -44.42
N PHE A 382 43.18 -21.05 -43.22
CA PHE A 382 44.02 -21.34 -42.07
C PHE A 382 44.40 -22.82 -42.10
N THR A 383 45.64 -23.18 -41.70
CA THR A 383 46.01 -24.57 -41.47
C THR A 383 45.31 -25.15 -40.27
N GLU A 384 45.22 -26.48 -40.13
CA GLU A 384 44.58 -27.09 -38.96
C GLU A 384 45.26 -26.69 -37.65
N ASP A 385 46.61 -26.60 -37.64
CA ASP A 385 47.37 -26.15 -36.48
C ASP A 385 47.04 -24.68 -36.13
N GLU A 386 47.01 -23.79 -37.13
CA GLU A 386 46.62 -22.40 -36.90
C GLU A 386 45.20 -22.30 -36.35
N TRP A 387 44.26 -23.08 -36.89
CA TRP A 387 42.84 -22.98 -36.51
C TRP A 387 42.55 -23.58 -35.15
N PHE A 388 42.97 -24.80 -34.89
CA PHE A 388 42.61 -25.51 -33.68
C PHE A 388 43.61 -25.28 -32.53
N THR A 389 44.89 -25.18 -32.80
CA THR A 389 45.93 -25.09 -31.78
C THR A 389 46.25 -23.65 -31.41
N ARG A 390 46.55 -22.79 -32.39
CA ARG A 390 47.03 -21.42 -32.13
C ARG A 390 45.93 -20.40 -31.94
N LEU A 391 44.87 -20.43 -32.75
CA LEU A 391 43.73 -19.52 -32.56
C LEU A 391 42.93 -19.87 -31.32
N GLY A 392 42.71 -21.14 -31.05
CA GLY A 392 41.83 -21.59 -30.02
C GLY A 392 40.40 -21.03 -30.19
N ASP A 393 39.50 -21.31 -29.26
CA ASP A 393 38.08 -20.91 -29.38
C ASP A 393 37.91 -19.39 -29.54
N ARG A 394 38.64 -18.60 -28.76
CA ARG A 394 38.50 -17.13 -28.78
C ARG A 394 39.06 -16.50 -30.05
N GLY A 395 40.17 -16.99 -30.58
CA GLY A 395 40.74 -16.54 -31.87
C GLY A 395 39.85 -16.94 -33.05
N GLN A 396 39.31 -18.15 -33.06
CA GLN A 396 38.33 -18.60 -34.05
C GLN A 396 37.08 -17.73 -34.06
N GLU A 397 36.58 -17.37 -32.90
CA GLU A 397 35.39 -16.52 -32.78
C GLU A 397 35.67 -15.09 -33.28
N LEU A 398 36.87 -14.56 -33.02
CA LEU A 398 37.30 -13.29 -33.55
C LEU A 398 37.37 -13.31 -35.09
N VAL A 399 37.88 -14.37 -35.68
CA VAL A 399 37.91 -14.57 -37.15
C VAL A 399 36.50 -14.66 -37.70
N ARG A 400 35.61 -15.43 -37.06
CA ARG A 400 34.18 -15.50 -37.44
C ARG A 400 33.46 -14.16 -37.33
N ALA A 401 33.75 -13.36 -36.29
CA ALA A 401 33.22 -12.01 -36.12
C ALA A 401 33.67 -11.06 -37.19
N LYS A 402 34.97 -11.11 -37.56
CA LYS A 402 35.53 -10.33 -38.68
C LYS A 402 34.91 -10.71 -40.02
N ARG A 403 34.66 -11.99 -40.28
CA ARG A 403 33.94 -12.45 -41.49
C ARG A 403 32.53 -11.86 -41.57
N ARG A 404 31.79 -11.86 -40.44
CA ARG A 404 30.44 -11.27 -40.40
C ARG A 404 30.42 -9.76 -40.62
N SER A 405 31.42 -9.04 -40.11
CA SER A 405 31.51 -7.58 -40.29
C SER A 405 31.93 -7.18 -41.71
N SER A 406 32.70 -8.03 -42.41
CA SER A 406 33.12 -7.77 -43.78
C SER A 406 32.06 -8.15 -44.82
N SER A 407 31.19 -9.14 -44.54
CA SER A 407 30.10 -9.53 -45.45
C SER A 407 28.95 -8.52 -45.49
N GLY A 408 28.82 -7.66 -44.46
CA GLY A 408 27.78 -6.62 -44.41
C GLY A 408 28.06 -5.34 -45.22
N ARG A 409 29.24 -5.19 -45.85
CA ARG A 409 29.60 -4.00 -46.62
C ARG A 409 29.41 -4.11 -48.14
N GLY A 410 28.84 -5.18 -48.64
CA GLY A 410 28.74 -5.44 -50.06
C GLY A 410 27.33 -5.59 -50.62
N HIS A 411 26.42 -4.67 -50.36
CA HIS A 411 25.23 -4.46 -51.20
C HIS A 411 24.59 -3.09 -50.86
N GLY A 412 25.32 -2.03 -51.17
CA GLY A 412 24.77 -0.70 -51.37
C GLY A 412 24.23 -0.62 -52.78
N GLY A 413 22.98 -1.13 -52.98
CA GLY A 413 22.29 -1.01 -54.27
C GLY A 413 21.99 0.45 -54.56
N HIS A 414 22.43 0.94 -55.73
CA HIS A 414 21.99 2.16 -56.37
C HIS A 414 20.47 2.17 -56.48
N GLY A 415 19.77 2.84 -55.60
CA GLY A 415 18.34 3.19 -55.74
C GLY A 415 18.20 4.54 -56.42
N ARG A 416 17.87 4.52 -57.71
CA ARG A 416 17.48 5.66 -58.56
C ARG A 416 16.41 6.48 -57.89
N GLY A 417 16.55 7.82 -58.02
CA GLY A 417 15.55 8.82 -57.65
C GLY A 417 14.18 8.58 -58.25
N GLY A 418 13.16 8.66 -57.42
CA GLY A 418 11.77 8.80 -57.76
C GLY A 418 11.31 10.19 -57.39
N ARG A 419 11.16 11.08 -58.39
CA ARG A 419 10.40 12.33 -58.31
C ARG A 419 8.94 11.96 -58.06
N GLY A 420 8.34 12.38 -56.98
CA GLY A 420 6.92 12.28 -56.67
C GLY A 420 6.35 13.65 -56.38
N HIS A 421 5.46 14.04 -57.25
CA HIS A 421 4.68 15.28 -57.35
C HIS A 421 3.95 15.67 -56.06
N GLY A 422 3.79 17.01 -55.96
CA GLY A 422 2.97 17.70 -54.98
C GLY A 422 1.48 17.33 -55.03
N GLY A 423 0.90 17.41 -53.90
CA GLY A 423 -0.53 17.34 -53.66
C GLY A 423 -0.96 18.52 -52.80
N HIS A 424 -1.56 19.52 -53.49
CA HIS A 424 -2.33 20.61 -52.89
C HIS A 424 -3.55 20.02 -52.17
N GLY A 425 -3.75 20.29 -50.92
CA GLY A 425 -4.98 19.98 -50.18
C GLY A 425 -5.43 21.18 -49.35
N ARG A 426 -6.38 21.86 -49.93
CA ARG A 426 -7.21 22.97 -49.52
C ARG A 426 -7.66 22.94 -48.06
N GLY A 427 -7.63 24.14 -47.45
CA GLY A 427 -8.30 24.47 -46.20
C GLY A 427 -9.82 24.32 -46.25
N TYR A 428 -10.37 24.05 -45.09
CA TYR A 428 -11.79 24.26 -44.80
C TYR A 428 -11.91 25.20 -43.61
N GLN A 429 -12.27 26.43 -43.87
CA GLN A 429 -12.90 27.33 -42.91
C GLN A 429 -14.38 26.95 -42.81
N GLY A 430 -14.82 26.69 -41.60
CA GLY A 430 -16.21 26.53 -41.23
C GLY A 430 -16.61 27.54 -40.17
N ARG A 431 -17.23 28.60 -40.60
CA ARG A 431 -17.98 29.57 -39.78
C ARG A 431 -19.33 29.00 -39.35
N GLY A 432 -19.84 29.52 -38.23
CA GLY A 432 -21.28 29.74 -38.01
C GLY A 432 -21.77 29.10 -36.73
N ARG A 433 -22.00 29.88 -35.69
CA ARG A 433 -23.24 30.56 -35.26
C ARG A 433 -24.46 29.61 -35.09
N ALA A 434 -24.85 29.38 -33.88
CA ALA A 434 -26.04 29.85 -33.18
C ALA A 434 -25.99 29.39 -31.73
#